data_f077ae2b8629c8c67a117f1aed772769
#
_entry.id   f077ae2b8629c8c67a117f1aed772769
#
_cell.length_a   1.000
_cell.length_b   1.000
_cell.length_c   1.000
_cell.angle_alpha   90.00
_cell.angle_beta   90.00
_cell.angle_gamma   90.00
#
_symmetry.space_group_name_H-M   'P 1'
#
loop_
_entity.id
_entity.type
_entity.pdbx_description
1 polymer ?
#
loop_
_entity_poly.entity_id
_entity_poly.type
_entity_poly.pdbx_seq_one_letter_code
_entity_poly.pdbx_strand_id
1 'polypeptide(L)'
;MNKSEPGAASRRPLSTPLPGVVETHLMLGQIHLDQGRMDDAFLMFEAAARSGDPRAVNMLGRAHERGWGTARNPAIAALYYTHAADSGYGWALFNLADLYLAGQGVRADPCRAHVLYVAAARAGVAKALNMLGIMAEQRMVQAARPANAPVFFHAAAMAGDCWGSVNLARLHLAAGQTAQAMPWLRHALDHGFGDVPAAIATLVATRTEPCLRALAREATRRMAAACR
;
A
#
# COMPACT_ATOMS: atom_id res chain seq x y z
N MET A 1 -27.91 0.10 62.68
CA MET A 1 -27.75 1.14 61.64
C MET A 1 -26.95 0.56 60.52
N ASN A 2 -27.64 0.11 59.51
CA ASN A 2 -27.06 -0.57 58.34
C ASN A 2 -26.94 0.43 57.20
N LYS A 3 -25.73 0.79 56.82
CA LYS A 3 -25.49 1.67 55.65
C LYS A 3 -25.32 0.81 54.42
N SER A 4 -26.33 0.82 53.58
CA SER A 4 -26.33 0.23 52.23
C SER A 4 -25.43 1.05 51.35
N GLU A 5 -24.39 0.45 50.80
CA GLU A 5 -23.58 1.04 49.73
C GLU A 5 -24.36 1.05 48.38
N PRO A 6 -24.29 2.13 47.59
CA PRO A 6 -24.93 2.13 46.28
C PRO A 6 -24.11 1.31 45.29
N GLY A 7 -24.82 0.39 44.63
CA GLY A 7 -24.30 -0.56 43.67
C GLY A 7 -23.49 0.07 42.53
N ALA A 8 -22.31 -0.48 42.32
CA ALA A 8 -21.49 -0.23 41.15
C ALA A 8 -22.30 -0.58 39.87
N ALA A 9 -22.66 0.44 39.11
CA ALA A 9 -23.27 0.24 37.79
C ALA A 9 -22.29 -0.51 36.90
N SER A 10 -22.59 -1.77 36.64
CA SER A 10 -21.93 -2.61 35.68
C SER A 10 -21.96 -1.91 34.31
N ARG A 11 -20.83 -1.36 33.87
CA ARG A 11 -20.67 -0.93 32.48
C ARG A 11 -20.77 -2.17 31.61
N ARG A 12 -21.90 -2.33 30.90
CA ARG A 12 -22.04 -3.32 29.83
C ARG A 12 -20.86 -3.10 28.87
N PRO A 13 -20.12 -4.16 28.50
CA PRO A 13 -19.15 -4.06 27.44
C PRO A 13 -19.89 -3.58 26.18
N LEU A 14 -19.34 -2.57 25.50
CA LEU A 14 -19.83 -2.13 24.20
C LEU A 14 -19.89 -3.36 23.31
N SER A 15 -21.09 -3.75 22.90
CA SER A 15 -21.32 -4.92 22.05
C SER A 15 -20.43 -4.80 20.83
N THR A 16 -19.56 -5.78 20.61
CA THR A 16 -18.79 -5.91 19.36
C THR A 16 -19.75 -5.84 18.19
N PRO A 17 -19.57 -4.92 17.23
CA PRO A 17 -20.45 -4.82 16.08
C PRO A 17 -20.51 -6.16 15.36
N LEU A 18 -21.68 -6.55 14.86
CA LEU A 18 -21.84 -7.71 14.03
C LEU A 18 -20.90 -7.62 12.82
N PRO A 19 -20.22 -8.71 12.37
CA PRO A 19 -19.24 -8.68 11.29
C PRO A 19 -19.71 -7.97 10.01
N GLY A 20 -20.98 -8.11 9.64
CA GLY A 20 -21.56 -7.43 8.49
C GLY A 20 -21.67 -5.91 8.62
N VAL A 21 -21.68 -5.36 9.83
CA VAL A 21 -21.74 -3.90 10.05
C VAL A 21 -20.42 -3.25 9.74
N VAL A 22 -19.31 -3.85 10.12
CA VAL A 22 -17.96 -3.36 9.82
C VAL A 22 -17.73 -3.33 8.30
N GLU A 23 -18.07 -4.44 7.63
CA GLU A 23 -17.94 -4.55 6.17
C GLU A 23 -18.77 -3.47 5.45
N THR A 24 -20.01 -3.27 5.88
CA THR A 24 -20.90 -2.24 5.33
C THR A 24 -20.30 -0.85 5.49
N HIS A 25 -19.78 -0.50 6.66
CA HIS A 25 -19.16 0.81 6.88
C HIS A 25 -17.89 0.99 6.03
N LEU A 26 -17.05 -0.05 5.90
CA LEU A 26 -15.85 0.00 5.04
C LEU A 26 -16.23 0.22 3.57
N MET A 27 -17.26 -0.50 3.10
CA MET A 27 -17.75 -0.36 1.72
C MET A 27 -18.34 1.03 1.47
N LEU A 28 -19.20 1.52 2.37
CA LEU A 28 -19.77 2.86 2.26
C LEU A 28 -18.67 3.94 2.31
N GLY A 29 -17.69 3.79 3.19
CA GLY A 29 -16.55 4.69 3.26
C GLY A 29 -15.78 4.75 1.93
N GLN A 30 -15.57 3.60 1.28
CA GLN A 30 -14.93 3.57 -0.04
C GLN A 30 -15.81 4.23 -1.12
N ILE A 31 -17.10 3.97 -1.15
CA ILE A 31 -18.05 4.61 -2.09
C ILE A 31 -18.03 6.14 -1.91
N HIS A 32 -18.00 6.64 -0.66
CA HIS A 32 -17.91 8.07 -0.39
C HIS A 32 -16.57 8.65 -0.88
N LEU A 33 -15.43 7.94 -0.71
CA LEU A 33 -14.15 8.37 -1.27
C LEU A 33 -14.20 8.49 -2.80
N ASP A 34 -14.76 7.48 -3.47
CA ASP A 34 -14.86 7.45 -4.93
C ASP A 34 -15.75 8.58 -5.48
N GLN A 35 -16.69 9.06 -4.66
CA GLN A 35 -17.55 10.20 -4.95
C GLN A 35 -16.97 11.56 -4.51
N GLY A 36 -15.75 11.58 -3.96
CA GLY A 36 -15.13 12.81 -3.44
C GLY A 36 -15.73 13.33 -2.13
N ARG A 37 -16.60 12.56 -1.46
CA ARG A 37 -17.24 12.94 -0.18
C ARG A 37 -16.36 12.50 0.99
N MET A 38 -15.29 13.28 1.22
CA MET A 38 -14.24 12.90 2.17
C MET A 38 -14.72 12.86 3.63
N ASP A 39 -15.59 13.80 4.02
CA ASP A 39 -16.13 13.87 5.39
C ASP A 39 -17.02 12.66 5.71
N ASP A 40 -17.88 12.27 4.76
CA ASP A 40 -18.74 11.10 4.91
C ASP A 40 -17.90 9.81 4.98
N ALA A 41 -16.86 9.72 4.16
CA ALA A 41 -15.94 8.59 4.18
C ALA A 41 -15.23 8.46 5.55
N PHE A 42 -14.78 9.58 6.11
CA PHE A 42 -14.14 9.61 7.42
C PHE A 42 -15.08 9.07 8.51
N LEU A 43 -16.33 9.55 8.55
CA LEU A 43 -17.33 9.10 9.50
C LEU A 43 -17.60 7.60 9.42
N MET A 44 -17.63 7.04 8.19
CA MET A 44 -17.80 5.60 7.99
C MET A 44 -16.59 4.80 8.50
N PHE A 45 -15.37 5.26 8.22
CA PHE A 45 -14.15 4.60 8.71
C PHE A 45 -14.02 4.70 10.23
N GLU A 46 -14.39 5.85 10.82
CA GLU A 46 -14.43 6.01 12.28
C GLU A 46 -15.43 5.06 12.92
N ALA A 47 -16.65 4.96 12.38
CA ALA A 47 -17.67 4.03 12.86
C ALA A 47 -17.18 2.57 12.78
N ALA A 48 -16.55 2.18 11.67
CA ALA A 48 -15.99 0.85 11.50
C ALA A 48 -14.84 0.57 12.48
N ALA A 49 -13.94 1.55 12.68
CA ALA A 49 -12.76 1.38 13.54
C ALA A 49 -13.10 1.19 15.03
N ARG A 50 -14.28 1.61 15.49
CA ARG A 50 -14.77 1.35 16.85
C ARG A 50 -14.92 -0.13 17.18
N SER A 51 -14.98 -0.99 16.16
CA SER A 51 -14.98 -2.46 16.34
C SER A 51 -13.64 -3.03 16.75
N GLY A 52 -12.53 -2.30 16.53
CA GLY A 52 -11.17 -2.82 16.62
C GLY A 52 -10.74 -3.66 15.40
N ASP A 53 -11.57 -3.77 14.35
CA ASP A 53 -11.20 -4.49 13.12
C ASP A 53 -9.95 -3.82 12.50
N PRO A 54 -8.82 -4.56 12.31
CA PRO A 54 -7.57 -3.97 11.87
C PRO A 54 -7.66 -3.35 10.46
N ARG A 55 -8.58 -3.81 9.61
CA ARG A 55 -8.84 -3.20 8.30
C ARG A 55 -9.42 -1.80 8.47
N ALA A 56 -10.39 -1.66 9.37
CA ALA A 56 -11.04 -0.38 9.64
C ALA A 56 -10.10 0.60 10.34
N VAL A 57 -9.33 0.12 11.32
CA VAL A 57 -8.29 0.91 12.00
C VAL A 57 -7.24 1.41 11.00
N ASN A 58 -6.80 0.55 10.06
CA ASN A 58 -5.91 0.94 8.99
C ASN A 58 -6.53 2.00 8.05
N MET A 59 -7.83 1.89 7.70
CA MET A 59 -8.50 2.90 6.87
C MET A 59 -8.60 4.25 7.56
N LEU A 60 -8.84 4.26 8.87
CA LEU A 60 -8.82 5.49 9.67
C LEU A 60 -7.40 6.10 9.73
N GLY A 61 -6.36 5.26 9.84
CA GLY A 61 -4.96 5.70 9.67
C GLY A 61 -4.71 6.38 8.33
N ARG A 62 -5.19 5.77 7.24
CA ARG A 62 -5.10 6.36 5.89
C ARG A 62 -5.84 7.69 5.77
N ALA A 63 -7.01 7.81 6.41
CA ALA A 63 -7.75 9.07 6.43
C ALA A 63 -6.93 10.20 7.06
N HIS A 64 -6.26 9.94 8.17
CA HIS A 64 -5.36 10.91 8.80
C HIS A 64 -4.08 11.16 7.99
N GLU A 65 -3.50 10.14 7.34
CA GLU A 65 -2.33 10.31 6.48
C GLU A 65 -2.63 11.19 5.27
N ARG A 66 -3.81 11.02 4.67
CA ARG A 66 -4.21 11.70 3.42
C ARG A 66 -4.99 12.99 3.66
N GLY A 67 -5.57 13.16 4.84
CA GLY A 67 -6.46 14.27 5.15
C GLY A 67 -7.88 14.07 4.60
N TRP A 68 -8.39 12.83 4.55
CA TRP A 68 -9.75 12.55 4.12
C TRP A 68 -10.73 12.89 5.24
N GLY A 69 -11.50 13.96 5.07
CA GLY A 69 -12.47 14.43 6.05
C GLY A 69 -11.89 14.85 7.40
N THR A 70 -10.58 15.03 7.48
CA THR A 70 -9.85 15.46 8.68
C THR A 70 -8.57 16.20 8.29
N ALA A 71 -7.98 16.93 9.24
CA ALA A 71 -6.66 17.51 9.01
C ALA A 71 -5.61 16.41 8.81
N ARG A 72 -4.78 16.56 7.78
CA ARG A 72 -3.68 15.64 7.52
C ARG A 72 -2.74 15.57 8.71
N ASN A 73 -2.58 14.39 9.29
CA ASN A 73 -1.71 14.16 10.45
C ASN A 73 -1.03 12.77 10.37
N PRO A 74 0.15 12.66 9.75
CA PRO A 74 0.86 11.39 9.66
C PRO A 74 1.29 10.81 11.01
N ALA A 75 1.43 11.62 12.06
CA ALA A 75 1.76 11.11 13.38
C ALA A 75 0.57 10.34 14.00
N ILE A 76 -0.64 10.85 13.84
CA ILE A 76 -1.87 10.12 14.22
C ILE A 76 -2.02 8.87 13.35
N ALA A 77 -1.76 8.97 12.04
CA ALA A 77 -1.79 7.81 11.15
C ALA A 77 -0.85 6.68 11.62
N ALA A 78 0.37 7.03 12.05
CA ALA A 78 1.33 6.07 12.58
C ALA A 78 0.81 5.31 13.81
N LEU A 79 0.03 5.97 14.70
CA LEU A 79 -0.58 5.31 15.86
C LEU A 79 -1.64 4.28 15.42
N TYR A 80 -2.52 4.64 14.47
CA TYR A 80 -3.52 3.72 13.95
C TYR A 80 -2.88 2.56 13.17
N TYR A 81 -1.86 2.83 12.36
CA TYR A 81 -1.13 1.77 11.67
C TYR A 81 -0.41 0.84 12.63
N THR A 82 0.19 1.36 13.71
CA THR A 82 0.81 0.52 14.74
C THR A 82 -0.23 -0.39 15.37
N HIS A 83 -1.38 0.15 15.80
CA HIS A 83 -2.45 -0.65 16.39
C HIS A 83 -2.95 -1.77 15.44
N ALA A 84 -3.16 -1.47 14.16
CA ALA A 84 -3.57 -2.49 13.19
C ALA A 84 -2.43 -3.48 12.86
N ALA A 85 -1.17 -3.03 12.86
CA ALA A 85 0.01 -3.86 12.62
C ALA A 85 0.27 -4.87 13.77
N ASP A 86 -0.04 -4.50 15.01
CA ASP A 86 0.04 -5.39 16.18
C ASP A 86 -0.86 -6.63 16.04
N SER A 87 -1.94 -6.52 15.25
CA SER A 87 -2.80 -7.66 14.85
C SER A 87 -2.27 -8.46 13.67
N GLY A 88 -1.08 -8.13 13.13
CA GLY A 88 -0.50 -8.78 11.95
C GLY A 88 -1.13 -8.34 10.62
N TYR A 89 -1.92 -7.26 10.58
CA TYR A 89 -2.55 -6.80 9.34
C TYR A 89 -1.52 -6.26 8.34
N GLY A 90 -1.32 -6.98 7.24
CA GLY A 90 -0.25 -6.74 6.28
C GLY A 90 -0.21 -5.33 5.71
N TRP A 91 -1.37 -4.75 5.36
CA TRP A 91 -1.42 -3.39 4.82
C TRP A 91 -1.07 -2.32 5.85
N ALA A 92 -1.37 -2.54 7.14
CA ALA A 92 -0.93 -1.63 8.18
C ALA A 92 0.59 -1.67 8.40
N LEU A 93 1.17 -2.89 8.38
CA LEU A 93 2.63 -3.07 8.39
C LEU A 93 3.28 -2.34 7.22
N PHE A 94 2.70 -2.44 6.02
CA PHE A 94 3.18 -1.77 4.82
C PHE A 94 3.11 -0.23 4.97
N ASN A 95 1.94 0.30 5.34
CA ASN A 95 1.75 1.75 5.48
C ASN A 95 2.64 2.35 6.58
N LEU A 96 2.81 1.63 7.69
CA LEU A 96 3.72 2.04 8.77
C LEU A 96 5.19 2.04 8.30
N ALA A 97 5.58 1.06 7.46
CA ALA A 97 6.90 1.02 6.86
C ALA A 97 7.15 2.24 5.95
N ASP A 98 6.16 2.63 5.14
CA ASP A 98 6.23 3.83 4.30
C ASP A 98 6.47 5.09 5.15
N LEU A 99 5.78 5.23 6.28
CA LEU A 99 5.98 6.37 7.20
C LEU A 99 7.40 6.39 7.79
N TYR A 100 7.94 5.24 8.22
CA TYR A 100 9.31 5.16 8.72
C TYR A 100 10.35 5.41 7.62
N LEU A 101 10.11 4.92 6.42
CA LEU A 101 11.03 5.15 5.30
C LEU A 101 11.10 6.63 4.91
N ALA A 102 9.94 7.29 4.88
CA ALA A 102 9.82 8.69 4.49
C ALA A 102 10.07 9.69 5.64
N GLY A 103 10.08 9.25 6.89
CA GLY A 103 10.15 10.14 8.06
C GLY A 103 8.91 11.02 8.23
N GLN A 104 7.73 10.52 7.83
CA GLN A 104 6.49 11.27 7.92
C GLN A 104 5.73 10.92 9.22
N GLY A 105 5.57 11.91 10.10
CA GLY A 105 4.90 11.73 11.39
C GLY A 105 5.67 10.90 12.42
N VAL A 106 6.76 10.26 12.00
CA VAL A 106 7.72 9.51 12.80
C VAL A 106 9.13 9.87 12.36
N ARG A 107 10.12 9.66 13.22
CA ARG A 107 11.52 9.80 12.81
C ARG A 107 11.84 8.77 11.73
N ALA A 108 12.52 9.20 10.65
CA ALA A 108 12.96 8.29 9.61
C ALA A 108 13.85 7.16 10.17
N ASP A 109 13.49 5.93 9.84
CA ASP A 109 14.22 4.72 10.24
C ASP A 109 14.09 3.65 9.13
N PRO A 110 15.01 3.65 8.16
CA PRO A 110 15.01 2.65 7.08
C PRO A 110 15.18 1.21 7.58
N CYS A 111 15.88 0.99 8.71
CA CYS A 111 16.03 -0.34 9.27
C CYS A 111 14.69 -0.87 9.79
N ARG A 112 13.94 -0.04 10.51
CA ARG A 112 12.60 -0.38 10.98
C ARG A 112 11.63 -0.56 9.82
N ALA A 113 11.68 0.31 8.80
CA ALA A 113 10.90 0.17 7.58
C ALA A 113 11.16 -1.18 6.89
N HIS A 114 12.43 -1.59 6.76
CA HIS A 114 12.79 -2.88 6.19
C HIS A 114 12.17 -4.07 6.94
N VAL A 115 12.24 -4.07 8.29
CA VAL A 115 11.63 -5.12 9.12
C VAL A 115 10.11 -5.19 8.89
N LEU A 116 9.44 -4.04 8.85
CA LEU A 116 8.00 -3.94 8.63
C LEU A 116 7.61 -4.40 7.22
N TYR A 117 8.38 -4.04 6.17
CA TYR A 117 8.13 -4.55 4.82
C TYR A 117 8.33 -6.08 4.73
N VAL A 118 9.31 -6.64 5.43
CA VAL A 118 9.46 -8.11 5.51
C VAL A 118 8.23 -8.74 6.16
N ALA A 119 7.73 -8.16 7.24
CA ALA A 119 6.50 -8.64 7.90
C ALA A 119 5.27 -8.49 6.98
N ALA A 120 5.12 -7.36 6.29
CA ALA A 120 4.04 -7.13 5.33
C ALA A 120 4.08 -8.13 4.15
N ALA A 121 5.28 -8.41 3.62
CA ALA A 121 5.47 -9.39 2.55
C ALA A 121 5.08 -10.81 3.01
N ARG A 122 5.43 -11.20 4.24
CA ARG A 122 5.00 -12.47 4.85
C ARG A 122 3.49 -12.53 5.06
N ALA A 123 2.84 -11.40 5.31
CA ALA A 123 1.39 -11.28 5.39
C ALA A 123 0.70 -11.18 4.00
N GLY A 124 1.43 -11.42 2.90
CA GLY A 124 0.88 -11.49 1.54
C GLY A 124 0.76 -10.16 0.80
N VAL A 125 1.37 -9.07 1.29
CA VAL A 125 1.37 -7.78 0.60
C VAL A 125 2.46 -7.77 -0.47
N ALA A 126 2.09 -8.05 -1.72
CA ALA A 126 3.02 -8.12 -2.86
C ALA A 126 3.82 -6.81 -3.06
N LYS A 127 3.19 -5.67 -2.82
CA LYS A 127 3.83 -4.35 -2.90
C LYS A 127 5.03 -4.19 -1.95
N ALA A 128 5.00 -4.88 -0.80
CA ALA A 128 6.12 -4.88 0.13
C ALA A 128 7.36 -5.58 -0.46
N LEU A 129 7.18 -6.63 -1.26
CA LEU A 129 8.29 -7.26 -1.98
C LEU A 129 8.95 -6.30 -2.96
N ASN A 130 8.16 -5.50 -3.69
CA ASN A 130 8.70 -4.48 -4.56
C ASN A 130 9.51 -3.42 -3.78
N MET A 131 9.02 -2.97 -2.62
CA MET A 131 9.76 -2.03 -1.77
C MET A 131 11.07 -2.63 -1.24
N LEU A 132 11.07 -3.91 -0.85
CA LEU A 132 12.31 -4.63 -0.46
C LEU A 132 13.31 -4.70 -1.63
N GLY A 133 12.83 -4.88 -2.85
CA GLY A 133 13.65 -4.81 -4.07
C GLY A 133 14.31 -3.45 -4.26
N ILE A 134 13.55 -2.37 -4.10
CA ILE A 134 14.06 -0.99 -4.18
C ILE A 134 15.07 -0.73 -3.08
N MET A 135 14.78 -1.11 -1.83
CA MET A 135 15.70 -0.94 -0.71
C MET A 135 17.01 -1.71 -0.91
N ALA A 136 16.94 -2.91 -1.51
CA ALA A 136 18.11 -3.72 -1.85
C ALA A 136 18.95 -3.05 -2.95
N GLU A 137 18.33 -2.62 -4.04
CA GLU A 137 19.01 -1.96 -5.14
C GLU A 137 19.73 -0.68 -4.68
N GLN A 138 19.08 0.12 -3.84
CA GLN A 138 19.60 1.40 -3.34
C GLN A 138 20.49 1.26 -2.09
N ARG A 139 20.71 0.04 -1.60
CA ARG A 139 21.54 -0.23 -0.40
C ARG A 139 21.08 0.57 0.82
N MET A 140 19.78 0.76 0.99
CA MET A 140 19.24 1.61 2.06
C MET A 140 19.54 1.11 3.46
N VAL A 141 19.73 -0.19 3.63
CA VAL A 141 20.10 -0.83 4.90
C VAL A 141 21.17 -1.92 4.66
N GLN A 142 21.98 -2.20 5.69
CA GLN A 142 23.06 -3.19 5.57
C GLN A 142 22.55 -4.60 5.22
N ALA A 143 21.36 -4.96 5.68
CA ALA A 143 20.74 -6.26 5.36
C ALA A 143 20.24 -6.36 3.90
N ALA A 144 20.02 -5.24 3.23
CA ALA A 144 19.51 -5.18 1.87
C ALA A 144 20.67 -5.22 0.85
N ARG A 145 20.89 -6.37 0.23
CA ARG A 145 21.96 -6.57 -0.75
C ARG A 145 21.43 -6.32 -2.16
N PRO A 146 22.10 -5.52 -3.01
CA PRO A 146 21.67 -5.25 -4.38
C PRO A 146 21.45 -6.50 -5.23
N ALA A 147 22.24 -7.56 -5.01
CA ALA A 147 22.09 -8.84 -5.69
C ALA A 147 20.71 -9.50 -5.45
N ASN A 148 20.01 -9.12 -4.38
CA ASN A 148 18.68 -9.64 -4.07
C ASN A 148 17.56 -8.85 -4.77
N ALA A 149 17.82 -7.66 -5.30
CA ALA A 149 16.78 -6.82 -5.93
C ALA A 149 16.00 -7.55 -7.05
N PRO A 150 16.65 -8.26 -8.00
CA PRO A 150 15.92 -9.00 -9.03
C PRO A 150 15.00 -10.08 -8.45
N VAL A 151 15.43 -10.74 -7.38
CA VAL A 151 14.63 -11.80 -6.72
C VAL A 151 13.39 -11.21 -6.09
N PHE A 152 13.51 -10.09 -5.40
CA PHE A 152 12.37 -9.38 -4.80
C PHE A 152 11.40 -8.85 -5.86
N PHE A 153 11.90 -8.21 -6.93
CA PHE A 153 11.04 -7.73 -8.02
C PHE A 153 10.33 -8.88 -8.74
N HIS A 154 11.02 -9.99 -8.97
CA HIS A 154 10.40 -11.18 -9.54
C HIS A 154 9.29 -11.73 -8.63
N ALA A 155 9.56 -11.88 -7.34
CA ALA A 155 8.56 -12.35 -6.37
C ALA A 155 7.35 -11.39 -6.30
N ALA A 156 7.58 -10.07 -6.33
CA ALA A 156 6.52 -9.07 -6.37
C ALA A 156 5.66 -9.21 -7.64
N ALA A 157 6.28 -9.35 -8.80
CA ALA A 157 5.61 -9.52 -10.09
C ALA A 157 4.77 -10.82 -10.10
N MET A 158 5.31 -11.92 -9.62
CA MET A 158 4.60 -13.21 -9.51
C MET A 158 3.43 -13.15 -8.52
N ALA A 159 3.50 -12.28 -7.51
CA ALA A 159 2.42 -12.01 -6.56
C ALA A 159 1.42 -10.94 -7.07
N GLY A 160 1.53 -10.50 -8.34
CA GLY A 160 0.59 -9.59 -9.00
C GLY A 160 0.92 -8.09 -8.84
N ASP A 161 2.10 -7.73 -8.30
CA ASP A 161 2.50 -6.33 -8.25
C ASP A 161 3.04 -5.85 -9.61
N CYS A 162 2.30 -4.94 -10.25
CA CYS A 162 2.66 -4.40 -11.56
C CYS A 162 3.97 -3.58 -11.52
N TRP A 163 4.27 -2.91 -10.41
CA TRP A 163 5.52 -2.18 -10.24
C TRP A 163 6.72 -3.12 -10.09
N GLY A 164 6.54 -4.28 -9.45
CA GLY A 164 7.53 -5.37 -9.46
C GLY A 164 7.87 -5.81 -10.88
N SER A 165 6.86 -5.97 -11.73
CA SER A 165 7.04 -6.30 -13.15
C SER A 165 7.79 -5.20 -13.91
N VAL A 166 7.43 -3.92 -13.69
CA VAL A 166 8.14 -2.77 -14.31
C VAL A 166 9.62 -2.74 -13.87
N ASN A 167 9.89 -2.91 -12.59
CA ASN A 167 11.25 -2.87 -12.05
C ASN A 167 12.10 -4.06 -12.56
N LEU A 168 11.51 -5.25 -12.63
CA LEU A 168 12.19 -6.42 -13.18
C LEU A 168 12.51 -6.22 -14.67
N ALA A 169 11.55 -5.71 -15.44
CA ALA A 169 11.76 -5.38 -16.85
C ALA A 169 12.85 -4.32 -17.04
N ARG A 170 12.88 -3.30 -16.18
CA ARG A 170 13.93 -2.28 -16.18
C ARG A 170 15.31 -2.88 -16.00
N LEU A 171 15.47 -3.83 -15.07
CA LEU A 171 16.75 -4.53 -14.88
C LEU A 171 17.16 -5.34 -16.12
N HIS A 172 16.22 -6.08 -16.74
CA HIS A 172 16.48 -6.81 -17.97
C HIS A 172 16.88 -5.88 -19.12
N LEU A 173 16.18 -4.74 -19.28
CA LEU A 173 16.53 -3.74 -20.30
C LEU A 173 17.90 -3.11 -20.06
N ALA A 174 18.27 -2.86 -18.80
CA ALA A 174 19.61 -2.35 -18.45
C ALA A 174 20.72 -3.34 -18.80
N ALA A 175 20.42 -4.64 -18.75
CA ALA A 175 21.31 -5.74 -19.15
C ALA A 175 21.26 -6.05 -20.67
N GLY A 176 20.53 -5.29 -21.48
CA GLY A 176 20.36 -5.55 -22.91
C GLY A 176 19.47 -6.75 -23.25
N GLN A 177 18.73 -7.26 -22.28
CA GLN A 177 17.93 -8.49 -22.38
C GLN A 177 16.47 -8.15 -22.75
N THR A 178 16.25 -7.50 -23.91
CA THR A 178 14.93 -7.03 -24.35
C THR A 178 13.89 -8.15 -24.42
N ALA A 179 14.27 -9.34 -24.90
CA ALA A 179 13.37 -10.49 -24.98
C ALA A 179 12.85 -10.93 -23.61
N GLN A 180 13.67 -10.85 -22.57
CA GLN A 180 13.29 -11.19 -21.19
C GLN A 180 12.48 -10.08 -20.52
N ALA A 181 12.67 -8.83 -20.90
CA ALA A 181 11.90 -7.70 -20.39
C ALA A 181 10.45 -7.67 -20.91
N MET A 182 10.22 -8.09 -22.16
CA MET A 182 8.93 -7.96 -22.84
C MET A 182 7.75 -8.62 -22.11
N PRO A 183 7.84 -9.86 -21.61
CA PRO A 183 6.73 -10.48 -20.88
C PRO A 183 6.32 -9.67 -19.65
N TRP A 184 7.29 -9.11 -18.89
CA TRP A 184 7.02 -8.31 -17.70
C TRP A 184 6.41 -6.95 -18.02
N LEU A 185 6.87 -6.30 -19.09
CA LEU A 185 6.26 -5.05 -19.59
C LEU A 185 4.81 -5.28 -20.04
N ARG A 186 4.55 -6.38 -20.73
CA ARG A 186 3.19 -6.78 -21.12
C ARG A 186 2.32 -7.02 -19.89
N HIS A 187 2.79 -7.86 -18.96
CA HIS A 187 2.07 -8.12 -17.72
C HIS A 187 1.72 -6.83 -16.98
N ALA A 188 2.71 -5.92 -16.82
CA ALA A 188 2.48 -4.65 -16.15
C ALA A 188 1.49 -3.76 -16.90
N LEU A 189 1.53 -3.74 -18.23
CA LEU A 189 0.61 -2.94 -19.05
C LEU A 189 -0.82 -3.49 -19.01
N ASP A 190 -0.98 -4.82 -19.01
CA ASP A 190 -2.30 -5.47 -19.07
C ASP A 190 -3.05 -5.43 -17.72
N HIS A 191 -2.31 -5.43 -16.61
CA HIS A 191 -2.91 -5.49 -15.26
C HIS A 191 -2.69 -4.20 -14.46
N GLY A 192 -1.81 -3.31 -14.92
CA GLY A 192 -1.49 -2.05 -14.24
C GLY A 192 -2.48 -0.94 -14.56
N PHE A 193 -2.68 -0.08 -13.60
CA PHE A 193 -3.53 1.11 -13.70
C PHE A 193 -2.79 2.34 -13.17
N GLY A 194 -3.41 3.52 -13.27
CA GLY A 194 -2.81 4.77 -12.81
C GLY A 194 -1.51 5.10 -13.56
N ASP A 195 -0.41 5.21 -12.85
CA ASP A 195 0.89 5.67 -13.39
C ASP A 195 1.70 4.59 -14.11
N VAL A 196 1.28 3.31 -14.06
CA VAL A 196 2.04 2.20 -14.67
C VAL A 196 2.23 2.36 -16.18
N PRO A 197 1.20 2.70 -16.99
CA PRO A 197 1.39 2.96 -18.41
C PRO A 197 2.38 4.10 -18.69
N ALA A 198 2.34 5.17 -17.89
CA ALA A 198 3.28 6.31 -18.02
C ALA A 198 4.72 5.88 -17.72
N ALA A 199 4.93 5.10 -16.68
CA ALA A 199 6.23 4.57 -16.31
C ALA A 199 6.80 3.66 -17.42
N ILE A 200 5.98 2.79 -18.02
CA ILE A 200 6.39 1.96 -19.15
C ILE A 200 6.76 2.82 -20.35
N ALA A 201 5.91 3.78 -20.73
CA ALA A 201 6.20 4.68 -21.84
C ALA A 201 7.53 5.41 -21.65
N THR A 202 7.78 5.94 -20.47
CA THR A 202 9.03 6.62 -20.10
C THR A 202 10.23 5.66 -20.15
N LEU A 203 10.10 4.46 -19.59
CA LEU A 203 11.16 3.46 -19.54
C LEU A 203 11.67 3.06 -20.93
N VAL A 204 10.77 3.01 -21.91
CA VAL A 204 11.09 2.57 -23.27
C VAL A 204 11.21 3.71 -24.30
N ALA A 205 11.04 4.99 -23.88
CA ALA A 205 10.98 6.15 -24.76
C ALA A 205 12.20 6.31 -25.69
N THR A 206 13.39 6.01 -25.17
CA THR A 206 14.67 6.16 -25.89
C THR A 206 15.09 4.88 -26.65
N ARG A 207 14.31 3.83 -26.57
CA ARG A 207 14.64 2.54 -27.18
C ARG A 207 14.26 2.51 -28.65
N THR A 208 15.12 1.89 -29.46
CA THR A 208 14.95 1.83 -30.92
C THR A 208 14.31 0.54 -31.41
N GLU A 209 14.25 -0.48 -30.59
CA GLU A 209 13.70 -1.78 -30.91
C GLU A 209 12.20 -1.68 -31.29
N PRO A 210 11.78 -2.27 -32.43
CA PRO A 210 10.41 -2.12 -32.94
C PRO A 210 9.34 -2.59 -31.93
N CYS A 211 9.62 -3.65 -31.16
CA CYS A 211 8.70 -4.19 -30.15
C CYS A 211 8.50 -3.20 -28.98
N LEU A 212 9.56 -2.55 -28.51
CA LEU A 212 9.47 -1.55 -27.45
C LEU A 212 8.78 -0.28 -27.91
N ARG A 213 9.03 0.18 -29.16
CA ARG A 213 8.30 1.31 -29.75
C ARG A 213 6.80 1.02 -29.92
N ALA A 214 6.44 -0.21 -30.28
CA ALA A 214 5.05 -0.62 -30.35
C ALA A 214 4.38 -0.58 -28.97
N LEU A 215 5.08 -1.06 -27.95
CA LEU A 215 4.61 -1.03 -26.55
C LEU A 215 4.46 0.40 -26.03
N ALA A 216 5.41 1.30 -26.34
CA ALA A 216 5.32 2.71 -25.97
C ALA A 216 4.04 3.36 -26.54
N ARG A 217 3.75 3.13 -27.83
CA ARG A 217 2.52 3.64 -28.47
C ARG A 217 1.24 3.08 -27.81
N GLU A 218 1.28 1.81 -27.41
CA GLU A 218 0.14 1.20 -26.72
C GLU A 218 -0.07 1.80 -25.33
N ALA A 219 1.01 1.96 -24.54
CA ALA A 219 0.98 2.59 -23.22
C ALA A 219 0.42 4.03 -23.31
N THR A 220 0.88 4.82 -24.29
CA THR A 220 0.38 6.19 -24.51
C THR A 220 -1.11 6.21 -24.86
N ARG A 221 -1.60 5.25 -25.67
CA ARG A 221 -3.04 5.15 -25.97
C ARG A 221 -3.88 4.83 -24.76
N ARG A 222 -3.41 3.94 -23.85
CA ARG A 222 -4.12 3.61 -22.60
C ARG A 222 -4.17 4.82 -21.65
N MET A 223 -3.11 5.62 -21.57
CA MET A 223 -3.13 6.88 -20.83
C MET A 223 -4.19 7.85 -21.36
N ALA A 224 -4.23 8.04 -22.68
CA ALA A 224 -5.22 8.91 -23.32
C ALA A 224 -6.67 8.41 -23.15
N ALA A 225 -6.89 7.12 -23.04
CA ALA A 225 -8.21 6.53 -22.79
C ALA A 225 -8.68 6.71 -21.35
N ALA A 226 -7.74 6.69 -20.38
CA ALA A 226 -8.04 6.87 -18.96
C ALA A 226 -8.37 8.34 -18.59
N CYS A 227 -8.05 9.31 -19.45
CA CYS A 227 -8.36 10.74 -19.25
C CYS A 227 -9.72 11.16 -19.83
N ARG A 228 -10.52 10.25 -20.40
CA ARG A 228 -11.88 10.49 -20.93
C ARG A 228 -12.95 9.96 -20.02
#